data_87976d59bcff2771331d43a877cdc1b8
#
_entry.id   87976d59bcff2771331d43a877cdc1b8
#
_cell.length_a   1.000
_cell.length_b   1.000
_cell.length_c   1.000
_cell.angle_alpha   90.00
_cell.angle_beta   90.00
_cell.angle_gamma   90.00
#
_symmetry.space_group_name_H-M   'P 1'
#
loop_
_entity.id
_entity.type
_entity.pdbx_description
1 polymer ?
#
loop_
_entity_poly.entity_id
_entity_poly.type
_entity_poly.pdbx_seq_one_letter_code
_entity_poly.pdbx_strand_id
1 'polypeptide(L)'
;LSGTAFAVTPTLRESYAEGDDDELAEVALREAAVASLRLLGAEGADGPDGGLPPRRVVLVADVAEAKPRPDLDDAVVRLTGPVDLADVIAAYVDNASAEQAVLAAVGVVDAADMGDEDAELTVGDAQDHDLAWYATQELPFLLDLL
;
A
#
# COMPACT_ATOMS: atom_id res chain seq x y z
N LEU A 1 -12.42 -0.70 -5.80
CA LEU A 1 -10.99 -1.01 -5.61
C LEU A 1 -10.68 -2.49 -5.57
N SER A 2 -11.71 -3.33 -5.47
CA SER A 2 -11.49 -4.77 -5.53
C SER A 2 -10.86 -5.15 -6.87
N GLY A 3 -9.79 -5.93 -6.83
CA GLY A 3 -9.09 -6.34 -8.02
C GLY A 3 -7.94 -5.43 -8.46
N THR A 4 -7.70 -4.32 -7.76
CA THR A 4 -6.53 -3.48 -8.05
C THR A 4 -5.35 -3.90 -7.20
N ALA A 5 -4.19 -4.04 -7.81
CA ALA A 5 -2.95 -4.38 -7.13
C ALA A 5 -1.77 -3.68 -7.81
N PHE A 6 -0.59 -3.87 -7.26
CA PHE A 6 0.63 -3.22 -7.74
C PHE A 6 1.71 -4.28 -7.94
N ALA A 7 2.47 -4.14 -9.00
CA ALA A 7 3.51 -5.10 -9.37
C ALA A 7 4.60 -4.45 -10.21
N VAL A 8 5.69 -5.17 -10.40
CA VAL A 8 6.73 -4.77 -11.35
C VAL A 8 6.22 -5.13 -12.75
N THR A 9 5.69 -4.15 -13.45
CA THR A 9 5.13 -4.32 -14.79
C THR A 9 6.18 -3.99 -15.86
N PRO A 10 5.95 -4.40 -17.12
CA PRO A 10 6.82 -3.96 -18.22
C PRO A 10 6.90 -2.44 -18.34
N THR A 11 5.78 -1.73 -18.12
CA THR A 11 5.77 -0.26 -18.17
C THR A 11 6.65 0.34 -17.09
N LEU A 12 6.60 -0.21 -15.88
CA LEU A 12 7.46 0.25 -14.79
C LEU A 12 8.94 0.03 -15.11
N ARG A 13 9.27 -1.11 -15.72
CA ARG A 13 10.64 -1.40 -16.15
C ARG A 13 11.14 -0.42 -17.20
N GLU A 14 10.27 0.00 -18.09
CA GLU A 14 10.62 1.01 -19.12
C GLU A 14 10.86 2.39 -18.50
N SER A 15 10.09 2.73 -17.48
CA SER A 15 10.21 4.03 -16.79
C SER A 15 11.50 4.14 -15.98
N TYR A 16 12.06 3.01 -15.54
CA TYR A 16 13.26 2.95 -14.71
C TYR A 16 14.27 2.01 -15.34
N ALA A 17 14.83 2.40 -16.48
CA ALA A 17 15.68 1.55 -17.30
C ALA A 17 16.93 1.02 -16.59
N GLU A 18 17.41 1.71 -15.55
CA GLU A 18 18.57 1.33 -14.79
C GLU A 18 18.23 0.68 -13.43
N GLY A 19 16.93 0.60 -13.08
CA GLY A 19 16.51 0.00 -11.83
C GLY A 19 16.57 -1.53 -11.88
N ASP A 20 17.04 -2.16 -10.81
CA ASP A 20 16.95 -3.62 -10.68
C ASP A 20 15.57 -4.04 -10.17
N ASP A 21 15.30 -5.35 -10.14
CA ASP A 21 14.01 -5.88 -9.73
C ASP A 21 13.64 -5.51 -8.29
N ASP A 22 14.62 -5.46 -7.39
CA ASP A 22 14.38 -5.10 -5.99
C ASP A 22 13.97 -3.63 -5.85
N GLU A 23 14.63 -2.75 -6.60
CA GLU A 23 14.28 -1.32 -6.61
C GLU A 23 12.88 -1.09 -7.18
N LEU A 24 12.54 -1.80 -8.25
CA LEU A 24 11.21 -1.70 -8.87
C LEU A 24 10.12 -2.28 -7.97
N ALA A 25 10.41 -3.36 -7.27
CA ALA A 25 9.49 -3.92 -6.28
C ALA A 25 9.22 -2.93 -5.15
N GLU A 26 10.22 -2.18 -4.72
CA GLU A 26 10.07 -1.15 -3.71
C GLU A 26 9.17 0.00 -4.21
N VAL A 27 9.29 0.39 -5.47
CA VAL A 27 8.38 1.38 -6.07
C VAL A 27 6.94 0.88 -6.02
N ALA A 28 6.70 -0.37 -6.40
CA ALA A 28 5.37 -0.96 -6.34
C ALA A 28 4.83 -1.01 -4.89
N LEU A 29 5.68 -1.33 -3.92
CA LEU A 29 5.32 -1.33 -2.51
C LEU A 29 4.91 0.06 -2.03
N ARG A 30 5.64 1.10 -2.41
CA ARG A 30 5.31 2.48 -2.04
C ARG A 30 3.98 2.92 -2.64
N GLU A 31 3.70 2.54 -3.88
CA GLU A 31 2.40 2.82 -4.52
C GLU A 31 1.26 2.10 -3.80
N ALA A 32 1.47 0.84 -3.42
CA ALA A 32 0.50 0.08 -2.65
C ALA A 32 0.26 0.72 -1.27
N ALA A 33 1.30 1.24 -0.64
CA ALA A 33 1.18 1.92 0.65
C ALA A 33 0.34 3.20 0.56
N VAL A 34 0.47 3.97 -0.52
CA VAL A 34 -0.39 5.14 -0.76
C VAL A 34 -1.84 4.70 -0.97
N ALA A 35 -2.06 3.61 -1.69
CA ALA A 35 -3.40 3.05 -1.87
C ALA A 35 -4.00 2.64 -0.51
N SER A 36 -3.19 2.13 0.40
CA SER A 36 -3.63 1.81 1.76
C SER A 36 -4.09 3.06 2.51
N LEU A 37 -3.41 4.20 2.34
CA LEU A 37 -3.86 5.48 2.92
C LEU A 37 -5.24 5.88 2.38
N ARG A 38 -5.48 5.70 1.09
CA ARG A 38 -6.77 6.02 0.46
C ARG A 38 -7.88 5.13 1.00
N LEU A 39 -7.59 3.86 1.22
CA LEU A 39 -8.57 2.93 1.81
C LEU A 39 -8.90 3.31 3.25
N LEU A 40 -7.90 3.68 4.05
CA LEU A 40 -8.13 4.14 5.41
C LEU A 40 -9.02 5.39 5.44
N GLY A 41 -8.81 6.30 4.51
CA GLY A 41 -9.63 7.50 4.37
C GLY A 41 -11.06 7.19 3.97
N ALA A 42 -11.25 6.25 3.04
CA ALA A 42 -12.56 5.87 2.54
C ALA A 42 -13.40 5.13 3.60
N GLU A 43 -12.75 4.35 4.46
CA GLU A 43 -13.42 3.62 5.53
C GLU A 43 -13.85 4.52 6.69
N GLY A 44 -13.47 5.78 6.65
CA GLY A 44 -13.74 6.68 7.75
C GLY A 44 -12.94 6.28 8.98
N ALA A 45 -11.71 6.72 9.06
CA ALA A 45 -10.87 6.51 10.23
C ALA A 45 -11.41 7.23 11.48
N ASP A 46 -12.65 7.58 11.46
CA ASP A 46 -13.36 8.42 12.41
C ASP A 46 -14.04 7.65 13.53
N GLY A 47 -13.85 6.35 13.56
CA GLY A 47 -14.45 5.60 14.65
C GLY A 47 -13.43 5.27 15.72
N PRO A 48 -13.40 6.00 16.84
CA PRO A 48 -12.65 5.49 17.97
C PRO A 48 -13.18 4.14 18.43
N ASP A 49 -14.36 3.77 17.98
CA ASP A 49 -15.08 2.61 18.50
C ASP A 49 -14.94 1.33 17.69
N GLY A 50 -14.17 1.30 16.67
CA GLY A 50 -14.07 0.09 15.89
C GLY A 50 -12.87 0.16 15.02
N GLY A 51 -12.17 1.20 15.19
CA GLY A 51 -11.07 1.47 14.34
C GLY A 51 -9.89 0.59 14.66
N LEU A 52 -9.45 -0.12 13.65
CA LEU A 52 -8.09 -0.59 13.67
C LEU A 52 -7.17 0.63 13.78
N PRO A 53 -5.99 0.49 14.39
CA PRO A 53 -5.03 1.58 14.42
C PRO A 53 -4.76 2.15 13.03
N PRO A 54 -4.45 3.45 12.90
CA PRO A 54 -4.17 4.05 11.59
C PRO A 54 -2.79 3.60 11.10
N ARG A 55 -2.73 2.38 10.60
CA ARG A 55 -1.53 1.76 10.07
C ARG A 55 -1.76 1.33 8.63
N ARG A 56 -0.79 1.63 7.77
CA ARG A 56 -0.83 1.12 6.40
C ARG A 56 -0.52 -0.38 6.44
N VAL A 57 -1.22 -1.13 5.60
CA VAL A 57 -1.01 -2.56 5.43
C VAL A 57 -0.89 -2.86 3.95
N VAL A 58 0.15 -3.57 3.57
CA VAL A 58 0.34 -4.07 2.20
C VAL A 58 0.57 -5.57 2.27
N LEU A 59 -0.22 -6.31 1.53
CA LEU A 59 -0.05 -7.76 1.43
C LEU A 59 0.65 -8.10 0.12
N VAL A 60 1.59 -9.03 0.19
CA VAL A 60 2.27 -9.58 -0.98
C VAL A 60 1.70 -10.98 -1.22
N ALA A 61 1.25 -11.23 -2.43
CA ALA A 61 0.63 -12.51 -2.77
C ALA A 61 1.10 -12.98 -4.14
N ASP A 62 1.11 -14.31 -4.32
CA ASP A 62 1.27 -14.94 -5.63
C ASP A 62 -0.10 -15.14 -6.24
N VAL A 63 -0.28 -14.65 -7.46
CA VAL A 63 -1.53 -14.81 -8.20
C VAL A 63 -1.26 -15.39 -9.58
N ALA A 64 -2.21 -16.17 -10.08
CA ALA A 64 -2.07 -16.83 -11.38
C ALA A 64 -2.08 -15.82 -12.52
N GLU A 65 -2.93 -14.79 -12.42
CA GLU A 65 -3.07 -13.80 -13.48
C GLU A 65 -3.25 -12.40 -12.91
N ALA A 66 -2.48 -11.47 -13.45
CA ALA A 66 -2.65 -10.05 -13.20
C ALA A 66 -2.41 -9.30 -14.51
N LYS A 67 -3.31 -8.42 -14.87
CA LYS A 67 -3.23 -7.67 -16.14
C LYS A 67 -2.71 -6.28 -15.88
N PRO A 68 -1.58 -5.88 -16.49
CA PRO A 68 -1.09 -4.51 -16.34
C PRO A 68 -2.13 -3.49 -16.82
N ARG A 69 -2.25 -2.40 -16.09
CA ARG A 69 -3.14 -1.29 -16.40
C ARG A 69 -2.33 0.00 -16.46
N PRO A 70 -1.48 0.16 -17.48
CA PRO A 70 -0.64 1.35 -17.62
C PRO A 70 -1.44 2.64 -17.82
N ASP A 71 -2.70 2.52 -18.21
CA ASP A 71 -3.63 3.64 -18.31
C ASP A 71 -3.94 4.26 -16.94
N LEU A 72 -3.81 3.48 -15.86
CA LEU A 72 -4.02 3.97 -14.49
C LEU A 72 -2.72 4.45 -13.85
N ASP A 73 -1.68 3.65 -13.92
CA ASP A 73 -0.32 4.02 -13.50
C ASP A 73 0.64 2.90 -13.91
N ASP A 74 1.94 3.19 -13.88
CA ASP A 74 2.97 2.26 -14.36
C ASP A 74 3.00 0.94 -13.59
N ALA A 75 2.75 0.96 -12.29
CA ALA A 75 2.81 -0.24 -11.45
C ALA A 75 1.45 -0.94 -11.25
N VAL A 76 0.37 -0.38 -11.77
CA VAL A 76 -0.98 -0.89 -11.48
C VAL A 76 -1.29 -2.12 -12.34
N VAL A 77 -1.84 -3.14 -11.68
CA VAL A 77 -2.36 -4.34 -12.33
C VAL A 77 -3.80 -4.59 -11.87
N ARG A 78 -4.56 -5.29 -12.70
CA ARG A 78 -5.91 -5.73 -12.37
C ARG A 78 -5.91 -7.24 -12.16
N LEU A 79 -6.42 -7.68 -11.02
CA LEU A 79 -6.58 -9.10 -10.71
C LEU A 79 -7.85 -9.65 -11.33
N THR A 80 -7.83 -10.93 -11.69
CA THR A 80 -8.97 -11.60 -12.32
C THR A 80 -9.98 -12.14 -11.31
N GLY A 81 -9.59 -12.18 -10.03
CA GLY A 81 -10.46 -12.67 -8.96
C GLY A 81 -9.91 -12.31 -7.59
N PRO A 82 -10.59 -12.72 -6.52
CA PRO A 82 -10.12 -12.45 -5.17
C PRO A 82 -8.82 -13.19 -4.86
N VAL A 83 -8.03 -12.63 -3.97
CA VAL A 83 -6.78 -13.27 -3.49
C VAL A 83 -7.13 -14.10 -2.27
N ASP A 84 -6.78 -15.38 -2.31
CA ASP A 84 -6.95 -16.25 -1.14
C ASP A 84 -5.83 -16.01 -0.13
N LEU A 85 -6.17 -16.12 1.14
CA LEU A 85 -5.17 -15.97 2.21
C LEU A 85 -4.01 -16.96 2.05
N ALA A 86 -4.30 -18.15 1.51
CA ALA A 86 -3.27 -19.16 1.23
C ALA A 86 -2.21 -18.71 0.23
N ASP A 87 -2.54 -17.72 -0.63
CA ASP A 87 -1.62 -17.19 -1.63
C ASP A 87 -0.81 -16.00 -1.13
N VAL A 88 -1.12 -15.50 0.07
CA VAL A 88 -0.37 -14.40 0.68
C VAL A 88 0.95 -14.94 1.22
N ILE A 89 2.06 -14.34 0.80
CA ILE A 89 3.40 -14.79 1.17
C ILE A 89 4.07 -13.89 2.21
N ALA A 90 3.60 -12.65 2.35
CA ALA A 90 4.16 -11.72 3.33
C ALA A 90 3.19 -10.56 3.55
N ALA A 91 3.40 -9.84 4.64
CA ALA A 91 2.70 -8.60 4.93
C ALA A 91 3.69 -7.53 5.36
N TYR A 92 3.40 -6.30 4.96
CA TYR A 92 4.10 -5.10 5.42
C TYR A 92 3.13 -4.26 6.20
N VAL A 93 3.48 -3.91 7.44
CA VAL A 93 2.58 -3.18 8.36
C VAL A 93 3.35 -2.07 9.06
N ASP A 94 2.72 -0.91 9.22
CA ASP A 94 3.32 0.18 9.97
C ASP A 94 3.54 -0.17 11.44
N ASN A 95 4.62 0.36 11.99
CA ASN A 95 4.87 0.34 13.42
C ASN A 95 4.04 1.42 14.12
N ALA A 96 3.91 1.31 15.43
CA ALA A 96 3.20 2.30 16.23
C ALA A 96 3.76 3.71 16.07
N SER A 97 5.06 3.84 15.83
CA SER A 97 5.72 5.14 15.63
C SER A 97 5.24 5.88 14.39
N ALA A 98 4.64 5.19 13.42
CA ALA A 98 4.12 5.79 12.20
C ALA A 98 2.68 6.29 12.33
N GLU A 99 1.95 5.92 13.38
CA GLU A 99 0.50 6.15 13.46
C GLU A 99 0.12 7.62 13.35
N GLN A 100 0.86 8.53 13.97
CA GLN A 100 0.55 9.95 13.89
C GLN A 100 0.72 10.50 12.47
N ALA A 101 1.80 10.14 11.80
CA ALA A 101 2.05 10.56 10.43
C ALA A 101 1.03 9.97 9.46
N VAL A 102 0.66 8.72 9.68
CA VAL A 102 -0.36 8.05 8.85
C VAL A 102 -1.73 8.70 9.04
N LEU A 103 -2.12 8.98 10.28
CA LEU A 103 -3.39 9.63 10.56
C LEU A 103 -3.48 11.01 9.91
N ALA A 104 -2.40 11.80 9.97
CA ALA A 104 -2.33 13.10 9.32
C ALA A 104 -2.45 12.96 7.80
N ALA A 105 -1.77 11.96 7.22
CA ALA A 105 -1.81 11.71 5.77
C ALA A 105 -3.19 11.28 5.30
N VAL A 106 -3.88 10.44 6.07
CA VAL A 106 -5.24 9.99 5.75
C VAL A 106 -6.18 11.18 5.58
N GLY A 107 -6.04 12.20 6.44
CA GLY A 107 -6.88 13.40 6.38
C GLY A 107 -6.67 14.28 5.17
N VAL A 108 -5.55 14.14 4.45
CA VAL A 108 -5.19 15.02 3.34
C VAL A 108 -4.84 14.28 2.04
N VAL A 109 -4.97 12.95 2.01
CA VAL A 109 -4.56 12.18 0.83
C VAL A 109 -5.32 12.59 -0.43
N ASP A 110 -6.60 12.91 -0.31
CA ASP A 110 -7.40 13.35 -1.45
C ASP A 110 -6.89 14.69 -1.99
N ALA A 111 -6.55 15.63 -1.11
CA ALA A 111 -5.99 16.91 -1.52
C ALA A 111 -4.62 16.72 -2.19
N ALA A 112 -3.80 15.81 -1.67
CA ALA A 112 -2.51 15.48 -2.27
C ALA A 112 -2.69 14.92 -3.68
N ASP A 113 -3.67 14.07 -3.89
CA ASP A 113 -3.99 13.51 -5.21
C ASP A 113 -4.43 14.60 -6.20
N MET A 114 -4.94 15.71 -5.69
CA MET A 114 -5.34 16.87 -6.51
C MET A 114 -4.22 17.90 -6.69
N GLY A 115 -3.03 17.62 -6.19
CA GLY A 115 -1.86 18.47 -6.39
C GLY A 115 -1.59 19.51 -5.31
N ASP A 116 -2.27 19.43 -4.16
CA ASP A 116 -2.00 20.32 -3.03
C ASP A 116 -0.61 20.01 -2.46
N GLU A 117 0.30 20.98 -2.53
CA GLU A 117 1.70 20.78 -2.13
C GLU A 117 1.88 20.49 -0.65
N ASP A 118 1.12 21.15 0.22
CA ASP A 118 1.21 20.90 1.65
C ASP A 118 0.70 19.49 1.99
N ALA A 119 -0.36 19.05 1.32
CA ALA A 119 -0.88 17.72 1.48
C ALA A 119 0.12 16.67 0.98
N GLU A 120 0.79 16.93 -0.13
CA GLU A 120 1.83 16.05 -0.66
C GLU A 120 3.00 15.89 0.32
N LEU A 121 3.38 16.96 1.00
CA LEU A 121 4.41 16.89 2.05
C LEU A 121 3.96 16.03 3.22
N THR A 122 2.71 16.17 3.63
CA THR A 122 2.16 15.38 4.74
C THR A 122 2.11 13.89 4.40
N VAL A 123 1.69 13.56 3.18
CA VAL A 123 1.72 12.18 2.68
C VAL A 123 3.17 11.68 2.60
N GLY A 124 4.09 12.53 2.15
CA GLY A 124 5.52 12.21 2.10
C GLY A 124 6.09 11.88 3.47
N ASP A 125 5.68 12.59 4.51
CA ASP A 125 6.11 12.30 5.88
C ASP A 125 5.70 10.89 6.30
N ALA A 126 4.48 10.47 5.96
CA ALA A 126 4.04 9.09 6.21
C ALA A 126 4.86 8.09 5.39
N GLN A 127 5.16 8.41 4.14
CA GLN A 127 5.95 7.55 3.27
C GLN A 127 7.41 7.40 3.72
N ASP A 128 7.92 8.31 4.53
CA ASP A 128 9.26 8.23 5.12
C ASP A 128 9.35 7.16 6.22
N HIS A 129 8.21 6.70 6.73
CA HIS A 129 8.18 5.59 7.67
C HIS A 129 8.19 4.28 6.89
N ASP A 130 9.15 3.40 7.19
CA ASP A 130 9.22 2.09 6.57
C ASP A 130 8.18 1.15 7.20
N LEU A 131 7.58 0.33 6.35
CA LEU A 131 6.68 -0.73 6.80
C LEU A 131 7.51 -1.93 7.28
N ALA A 132 7.11 -2.51 8.40
CA ALA A 132 7.75 -3.70 8.92
C ALA A 132 7.27 -4.95 8.17
N TRP A 133 8.20 -5.84 7.84
CA TRP A 133 7.92 -7.07 7.13
C TRP A 133 7.52 -8.20 8.10
N TYR A 134 6.49 -8.96 7.72
CA TYR A 134 6.03 -10.14 8.47
C TYR A 134 5.83 -11.29 7.50
N ALA A 135 6.33 -12.48 7.90
CA ALA A 135 6.10 -13.71 7.15
C ALA A 135 4.66 -14.18 7.31
N THR A 136 4.20 -15.04 6.41
CA THR A 136 2.83 -15.57 6.44
C THR A 136 2.47 -16.19 7.78
N GLN A 137 3.39 -16.98 8.35
CA GLN A 137 3.15 -17.65 9.62
C GLN A 137 3.02 -16.72 10.81
N GLU A 138 3.45 -15.46 10.67
CA GLU A 138 3.34 -14.45 11.73
C GLU A 138 2.02 -13.69 11.69
N LEU A 139 1.23 -13.83 10.61
CA LEU A 139 -0.01 -13.09 10.44
C LEU A 139 -1.02 -13.28 11.57
N PRO A 140 -1.25 -14.50 12.10
CA PRO A 140 -2.18 -14.67 13.22
C PRO A 140 -1.77 -13.87 14.46
N PHE A 141 -0.46 -13.84 14.76
CA PHE A 141 0.06 -13.06 15.88
C PHE A 141 -0.07 -11.56 15.64
N LEU A 142 0.17 -11.12 14.40
CA LEU A 142 0.04 -9.73 14.03
C LEU A 142 -1.39 -9.24 14.20
N LEU A 143 -2.36 -10.04 13.79
CA LEU A 143 -3.78 -9.70 13.94
C LEU A 143 -4.18 -9.57 15.40
N ASP A 144 -3.60 -10.37 16.29
CA ASP A 144 -3.85 -10.27 17.73
C ASP A 144 -3.24 -9.01 18.34
N LEU A 145 -2.19 -8.46 17.75
CA LEU A 145 -1.53 -7.24 18.21
C LEU A 145 -2.20 -5.96 17.74
N LEU A 146 -3.02 -6.06 16.71
CA LEU A 146 -3.78 -4.93 16.17
C LEU A 146 -5.19 -4.85 16.81
#